data_6a2a85eadc2409614bd2c02152cf6d11
#
_entry.id   6a2a85eadc2409614bd2c02152cf6d11
#
_cell.length_a   1.000
_cell.length_b   1.000
_cell.length_c   1.000
_cell.angle_alpha   90.00
_cell.angle_beta   90.00
_cell.angle_gamma   90.00
#
_symmetry.space_group_name_H-M   'P 1'
#
loop_
_entity.id
_entity.type
_entity.pdbx_description
1 polymer ?
#
loop_
_entity_poly.entity_id
_entity_poly.type
_entity_poly.pdbx_seq_one_letter_code
_entity_poly.pdbx_strand_id
1 'polypeptide(L)'
;MNSDFPFSTARSSLLNTETFRNLLAKALENSTKSVIILSAYVKTVGVKWLKEKIGEKNIKCTIVTRWNNGDLAQGSSDLECYHLAKANGWTFKVLQDLHAKVMLVDENILFVGSPN
;
A
#
# COMPACT_ATOMS: atom_id res chain seq x y z
N MET A 1 14.55 20.71 16.13
CA MET A 1 14.48 19.87 16.01
C MET A 1 15.08 19.22 16.07
N ASN A 2 15.22 19.09 16.17
CA ASN A 2 15.71 18.59 15.97
C ASN A 2 15.59 17.74 15.35
N SER A 3 15.47 17.90 15.11
CA SER A 3 15.19 17.16 14.10
C SER A 3 16.09 16.12 13.80
N ASP A 4 16.89 15.98 14.37
CA ASP A 4 17.78 14.93 14.24
C ASP A 4 17.13 13.64 14.51
N PHE A 5 16.05 13.60 15.21
CA PHE A 5 15.27 12.41 15.42
C PHE A 5 14.03 12.51 14.56
N PRO A 6 13.87 11.64 13.55
CA PRO A 6 12.79 11.80 12.59
C PRO A 6 11.41 11.89 13.22
N PHE A 7 11.18 11.16 14.30
CA PHE A 7 9.85 11.14 14.89
C PHE A 7 9.50 12.44 15.57
N SER A 8 10.49 13.23 15.98
CA SER A 8 10.20 14.48 16.66
C SER A 8 9.66 15.52 15.70
N THR A 9 9.91 15.35 14.41
CA THR A 9 9.41 16.26 13.38
C THR A 9 8.26 15.67 12.59
N ALA A 10 7.90 14.42 12.86
CA ALA A 10 6.84 13.77 12.13
C ALA A 10 5.49 14.37 12.53
N ARG A 11 4.63 14.48 11.56
CA ARG A 11 3.27 14.95 11.77
C ARG A 11 2.35 13.75 11.78
N SER A 12 1.58 13.57 12.85
CA SER A 12 0.66 12.45 12.99
C SER A 12 -0.77 12.96 13.13
N SER A 13 -1.71 12.23 12.55
CA SER A 13 -3.12 12.57 12.64
C SER A 13 -3.95 11.31 12.66
N LEU A 14 -5.04 11.35 13.44
CA LEU A 14 -6.06 10.31 13.37
C LEU A 14 -7.03 10.71 12.28
N LEU A 15 -7.26 9.82 11.32
CA LEU A 15 -8.08 10.11 10.17
C LEU A 15 -9.26 9.17 10.12
N ASN A 16 -10.43 9.67 9.72
CA ASN A 16 -11.53 8.78 9.39
C ASN A 16 -11.26 8.16 8.01
N THR A 17 -12.08 7.18 7.64
CA THR A 17 -11.85 6.41 6.41
C THR A 17 -11.84 7.29 5.18
N GLU A 18 -12.76 8.23 5.10
CA GLU A 18 -12.85 9.09 3.92
C GLU A 18 -11.64 10.00 3.80
N THR A 19 -11.26 10.64 4.90
CA THR A 19 -10.09 11.52 4.90
C THR A 19 -8.82 10.74 4.58
N PHE A 20 -8.69 9.54 5.16
CA PHE A 20 -7.56 8.66 4.89
C PHE A 20 -7.46 8.37 3.40
N ARG A 21 -8.58 7.97 2.79
CA ARG A 21 -8.60 7.61 1.37
C ARG A 21 -8.25 8.81 0.49
N ASN A 22 -8.77 9.98 0.84
CA ASN A 22 -8.50 11.19 0.05
C ASN A 22 -7.04 11.60 0.13
N LEU A 23 -6.44 11.52 1.33
CA LEU A 23 -5.04 11.87 1.48
C LEU A 23 -4.13 10.86 0.80
N LEU A 24 -4.49 9.57 0.90
CA LEU A 24 -3.72 8.54 0.21
C LEU A 24 -3.81 8.71 -1.30
N ALA A 25 -4.99 8.99 -1.83
CA ALA A 25 -5.17 9.20 -3.26
C ALA A 25 -4.30 10.36 -3.73
N LYS A 26 -4.30 11.46 -3.00
CA LYS A 26 -3.48 12.62 -3.37
C LYS A 26 -2.00 12.28 -3.32
N ALA A 27 -1.56 11.57 -2.30
CA ALA A 27 -0.15 11.17 -2.20
C ALA A 27 0.25 10.29 -3.37
N LEU A 28 -0.61 9.36 -3.76
CA LEU A 28 -0.34 8.47 -4.89
C LEU A 28 -0.30 9.25 -6.20
N GLU A 29 -1.23 10.17 -6.39
CA GLU A 29 -1.28 10.97 -7.61
C GLU A 29 -0.05 11.86 -7.75
N ASN A 30 0.53 12.27 -6.62
CA ASN A 30 1.71 13.12 -6.62
C ASN A 30 3.01 12.34 -6.44
N SER A 31 2.94 11.01 -6.40
CA SER A 31 4.14 10.21 -6.17
C SER A 31 5.12 10.35 -7.33
N THR A 32 6.42 10.34 -7.01
CA THR A 32 7.46 10.52 -8.00
C THR A 32 8.55 9.46 -7.92
N LYS A 33 8.65 8.72 -6.82
CA LYS A 33 9.73 7.76 -6.62
C LYS A 33 9.25 6.35 -6.42
N SER A 34 8.48 6.11 -5.38
CA SER A 34 8.14 4.74 -5.01
C SER A 34 6.87 4.69 -4.18
N VAL A 35 6.23 3.52 -4.23
CA VAL A 35 5.08 3.20 -3.38
C VAL A 35 5.31 1.80 -2.86
N ILE A 36 5.22 1.63 -1.53
CA ILE A 36 5.34 0.32 -0.89
C ILE A 36 4.09 0.07 -0.09
N ILE A 37 3.46 -1.07 -0.33
CA ILE A 37 2.23 -1.44 0.34
C ILE A 37 2.43 -2.77 1.04
N LEU A 38 2.21 -2.77 2.35
CA LEU A 38 2.20 -3.98 3.17
C LEU A 38 0.78 -4.15 3.66
N SER A 39 0.12 -5.21 3.22
CA SER A 39 -1.27 -5.42 3.62
C SER A 39 -1.57 -6.92 3.65
N ALA A 40 -2.14 -7.36 4.76
CA ALA A 40 -2.52 -8.76 4.88
C ALA A 40 -3.59 -9.17 3.87
N TYR A 41 -4.38 -8.21 3.43
CA TYR A 41 -5.48 -8.48 2.49
C TYR A 41 -5.41 -7.51 1.33
N VAL A 42 -5.18 -8.04 0.13
CA VAL A 42 -5.14 -7.23 -1.07
C VAL A 42 -6.13 -7.82 -2.05
N LYS A 43 -7.00 -6.99 -2.58
CA LYS A 43 -8.03 -7.40 -3.54
C LYS A 43 -7.80 -6.74 -4.88
N THR A 44 -8.35 -7.36 -5.91
CA THR A 44 -8.24 -6.86 -7.28
C THR A 44 -8.67 -5.41 -7.39
N VAL A 45 -9.79 -5.06 -6.74
CA VAL A 45 -10.31 -3.70 -6.82
C VAL A 45 -9.30 -2.70 -6.23
N GLY A 46 -8.57 -3.12 -5.19
CA GLY A 46 -7.55 -2.28 -4.59
C GLY A 46 -6.38 -2.04 -5.53
N VAL A 47 -5.93 -3.08 -6.22
CA VAL A 47 -4.84 -2.95 -7.17
C VAL A 47 -5.23 -2.04 -8.33
N LYS A 48 -6.46 -2.18 -8.81
CA LYS A 48 -6.95 -1.33 -9.89
C LYS A 48 -7.02 0.13 -9.43
N TRP A 49 -7.47 0.36 -8.20
CA TRP A 49 -7.53 1.71 -7.65
C TRP A 49 -6.14 2.33 -7.55
N LEU A 50 -5.15 1.54 -7.10
CA LEU A 50 -3.78 2.02 -7.03
C LEU A 50 -3.27 2.41 -8.40
N LYS A 51 -3.52 1.58 -9.41
CA LYS A 51 -3.07 1.89 -10.76
C LYS A 51 -3.72 3.16 -11.27
N GLU A 52 -5.00 3.34 -10.98
CA GLU A 52 -5.72 4.54 -11.39
C GLU A 52 -5.07 5.80 -10.78
N LYS A 53 -4.71 5.74 -9.50
CA LYS A 53 -4.14 6.90 -8.82
C LYS A 53 -2.69 7.13 -9.20
N ILE A 54 -1.92 6.07 -9.35
CA ILE A 54 -0.52 6.20 -9.75
C ILE A 54 -0.40 6.62 -11.22
N GLY A 55 -1.31 6.10 -12.06
CA GLY A 55 -1.31 6.44 -13.47
C GLY A 55 -0.17 5.76 -14.21
N GLU A 56 0.29 6.41 -15.25
CA GLU A 56 1.35 5.87 -16.12
C GLU A 56 2.75 6.28 -15.69
N LYS A 57 2.87 6.86 -14.50
CA LYS A 57 4.19 7.29 -14.04
C LYS A 57 5.12 6.10 -13.85
N ASN A 58 6.39 6.32 -14.13
CA ASN A 58 7.40 5.30 -14.00
C ASN A 58 7.96 5.33 -12.59
N ILE A 59 7.20 4.81 -11.64
CA ILE A 59 7.65 4.73 -10.24
C ILE A 59 7.75 3.26 -9.85
N LYS A 60 8.54 3.01 -8.80
CA LYS A 60 8.72 1.67 -8.28
C LYS A 60 7.60 1.37 -7.29
N CYS A 61 6.75 0.42 -7.61
CA CYS A 61 5.66 0.02 -6.73
C CYS A 61 5.86 -1.41 -6.27
N THR A 62 5.79 -1.62 -4.97
CA THR A 62 5.96 -2.94 -4.35
C THR A 62 4.74 -3.23 -3.47
N ILE A 63 4.12 -4.38 -3.70
CA ILE A 63 3.02 -4.85 -2.89
C ILE A 63 3.47 -6.10 -2.16
N VAL A 64 3.34 -6.11 -0.83
CA VAL A 64 3.63 -7.28 -0.01
C VAL A 64 2.33 -7.65 0.69
N THR A 65 1.89 -8.87 0.50
CA THR A 65 0.63 -9.32 1.08
C THR A 65 0.79 -10.69 1.73
N ARG A 66 -0.25 -11.17 2.36
CA ARG A 66 -0.25 -12.48 2.97
C ARG A 66 -1.12 -13.41 2.15
N TRP A 67 -0.55 -14.55 1.77
CA TRP A 67 -1.32 -15.62 1.16
C TRP A 67 -1.04 -16.88 1.94
N ASN A 68 -2.09 -17.56 2.34
CA ASN A 68 -1.97 -18.92 2.81
C ASN A 68 -3.17 -19.68 2.22
N ASN A 69 -3.17 -20.98 2.38
CA ASN A 69 -4.22 -21.80 1.76
C ASN A 69 -5.60 -21.39 2.23
N GLY A 70 -5.74 -21.05 3.51
CA GLY A 70 -7.03 -20.62 4.03
C GLY A 70 -7.47 -19.30 3.44
N ASP A 71 -6.56 -18.34 3.32
CA ASP A 71 -6.89 -17.04 2.75
C ASP A 71 -7.34 -17.15 1.31
N LEU A 72 -6.64 -17.98 0.52
CA LEU A 72 -7.00 -18.18 -0.88
C LEU A 72 -8.36 -18.86 -0.99
N ALA A 73 -8.60 -19.88 -0.17
CA ALA A 73 -9.86 -20.61 -0.20
C ALA A 73 -11.02 -19.71 0.18
N GLN A 74 -10.81 -18.74 1.06
CA GLN A 74 -11.85 -17.82 1.49
C GLN A 74 -11.97 -16.60 0.60
N GLY A 75 -11.05 -16.45 -0.38
CA GLY A 75 -11.07 -15.30 -1.26
C GLY A 75 -10.62 -14.01 -0.62
N SER A 76 -9.98 -14.07 0.55
CA SER A 76 -9.49 -12.86 1.21
C SER A 76 -8.28 -12.27 0.50
N SER A 77 -7.57 -13.07 -0.28
CA SER A 77 -6.53 -12.58 -1.17
C SER A 77 -6.84 -13.09 -2.56
N ASP A 78 -6.87 -12.19 -3.51
CA ASP A 78 -7.26 -12.49 -4.88
C ASP A 78 -6.03 -12.78 -5.72
N LEU A 79 -5.94 -13.98 -6.25
CA LEU A 79 -4.80 -14.38 -7.08
C LEU A 79 -4.64 -13.47 -8.28
N GLU A 80 -5.74 -12.93 -8.79
CA GLU A 80 -5.67 -12.00 -9.91
C GLU A 80 -4.87 -10.74 -9.57
N CYS A 81 -4.77 -10.38 -8.28
CA CYS A 81 -3.96 -9.25 -7.85
C CYS A 81 -2.52 -9.41 -8.30
N TYR A 82 -2.00 -10.63 -8.17
CA TYR A 82 -0.63 -10.91 -8.60
C TYR A 82 -0.46 -10.62 -10.08
N HIS A 83 -1.38 -11.10 -10.88
CA HIS A 83 -1.29 -10.91 -12.34
C HIS A 83 -1.40 -9.44 -12.73
N LEU A 84 -2.30 -8.70 -12.06
CA LEU A 84 -2.45 -7.28 -12.33
C LEU A 84 -1.19 -6.50 -11.94
N ALA A 85 -0.61 -6.81 -10.79
CA ALA A 85 0.59 -6.13 -10.35
C ALA A 85 1.74 -6.39 -11.33
N LYS A 86 1.90 -7.64 -11.74
CA LYS A 86 2.96 -7.99 -12.68
C LYS A 86 2.72 -7.33 -14.05
N ALA A 87 1.48 -7.24 -14.49
CA ALA A 87 1.16 -6.58 -15.74
C ALA A 87 1.51 -5.09 -15.70
N ASN A 88 1.46 -4.49 -14.51
CA ASN A 88 1.85 -3.09 -14.33
C ASN A 88 3.35 -2.92 -14.17
N GLY A 89 4.11 -4.00 -14.15
CA GLY A 89 5.55 -3.94 -13.90
C GLY A 89 5.90 -3.74 -12.44
N TRP A 90 4.97 -4.01 -11.54
CA TRP A 90 5.17 -3.84 -10.11
C TRP A 90 5.74 -5.11 -9.48
N THR A 91 6.40 -4.96 -8.33
CA THR A 91 6.89 -6.08 -7.56
C THR A 91 5.80 -6.57 -6.63
N PHE A 92 5.61 -7.89 -6.57
CA PHE A 92 4.59 -8.50 -5.74
C PHE A 92 5.24 -9.60 -4.91
N LYS A 93 5.12 -9.51 -3.57
CA LYS A 93 5.73 -10.47 -2.66
C LYS A 93 4.69 -10.98 -1.68
N VAL A 94 4.95 -12.16 -1.14
CA VAL A 94 4.05 -12.82 -0.22
C VAL A 94 4.80 -13.18 1.06
N LEU A 95 4.23 -12.80 2.19
CA LEU A 95 4.73 -13.15 3.51
C LEU A 95 3.60 -13.80 4.29
N GLN A 96 3.84 -15.02 4.81
CA GLN A 96 2.78 -15.77 5.47
C GLN A 96 2.33 -15.14 6.78
N ASP A 97 3.24 -14.49 7.48
CA ASP A 97 2.96 -13.97 8.82
C ASP A 97 2.67 -12.47 8.84
N LEU A 98 2.34 -11.91 7.70
CA LEU A 98 2.09 -10.47 7.63
C LEU A 98 0.75 -10.13 8.26
N HIS A 99 0.77 -9.20 9.21
CA HIS A 99 -0.44 -8.72 9.89
C HIS A 99 -0.52 -7.20 9.89
N ALA A 100 0.18 -6.55 8.99
CA ALA A 100 0.25 -5.11 8.96
C ALA A 100 -0.65 -4.56 7.87
N LYS A 101 -0.94 -3.26 7.98
CA LYS A 101 -1.55 -2.50 6.90
C LYS A 101 -0.83 -1.16 6.87
N VAL A 102 0.17 -1.06 6.01
CA VAL A 102 1.07 0.09 5.96
C VAL A 102 1.31 0.46 4.52
N MET A 103 1.30 1.74 4.22
CA MET A 103 1.63 2.24 2.90
C MET A 103 2.65 3.36 3.03
N LEU A 104 3.71 3.27 2.26
CA LEU A 104 4.77 4.26 2.27
C LEU A 104 4.90 4.85 0.88
N VAL A 105 4.70 6.15 0.76
CA VAL A 105 4.75 6.84 -0.53
C VAL A 105 5.98 7.72 -0.57
N ASP A 106 6.81 7.52 -1.62
CA ASP A 106 8.01 8.31 -1.87
C ASP A 106 8.97 8.34 -0.69
N GLU A 107 8.93 7.28 0.14
CA GLU A 107 9.84 7.13 1.27
C GLU A 107 9.65 8.17 2.38
N ASN A 108 8.60 9.00 2.30
CA ASN A 108 8.44 10.04 3.31
C ASN A 108 7.00 10.23 3.81
N ILE A 109 6.02 9.60 3.20
CA ILE A 109 4.64 9.70 3.68
C ILE A 109 4.17 8.31 4.07
N LEU A 110 3.89 8.13 5.36
CA LEU A 110 3.52 6.83 5.90
C LEU A 110 2.07 6.83 6.33
N PHE A 111 1.32 5.85 5.83
CA PHE A 111 -0.05 5.61 6.23
C PHE A 111 -0.11 4.26 6.95
N VAL A 112 -0.75 4.25 8.12
CA VAL A 112 -0.88 3.04 8.92
C VAL A 112 -2.36 2.82 9.20
N GLY A 113 -2.85 1.65 8.82
CA GLY A 113 -4.25 1.29 9.06
C GLY A 113 -4.37 0.24 10.12
N SER A 114 -5.60 0.04 10.59
CA SER A 114 -5.88 -1.01 11.56
C SER A 114 -5.72 -2.37 10.90
N PRO A 115 -5.12 -3.34 11.59
CA PRO A 115 -5.13 -4.69 11.06
C PRO A 115 -6.56 -5.22 11.08
N ASN A 116 -6.87 -6.00 10.09
CA ASN A 116 -8.21 -6.62 10.01
C ASN A 116 -8.17 -8.04 10.48
#